data_e7a0ce2507892eebd51f716a19a8351e
#
_entry.id   e7a0ce2507892eebd51f716a19a8351e
#
_cell.length_a   1.000
_cell.length_b   1.000
_cell.length_c   1.000
_cell.angle_alpha   90.00
_cell.angle_beta   90.00
_cell.angle_gamma   90.00
#
_symmetry.space_group_name_H-M   'P 1'
#
loop_
_entity.id
_entity.type
_entity.pdbx_description
1 polymer ?
#
loop_
_entity_poly.entity_id
_entity_poly.type
_entity_poly.pdbx_seq_one_letter_code
_entity_poly.pdbx_strand_id
1 'polypeptide(L)'
;IGIISDTDAQPIIINSHLGRFAIVTVAKITNIKELEDELLSQNMHFAELSSSNTNQTELIALLIIQGKTFVEGIENVFKHIKGSCSMLLLTEDGSIIAARDQWGRTPVVIGKKEGAYAATSESSSFPNLDYEIDRYLGPGEIVRLYSDHVVQLRKPGEGMQICSFLWVYYGFPTSCYEGKN
;
A
#
# COMPACT_ATOMS: atom_id res chain seq x y z
N ILE A 1 5.54 -3.59 -10.32
CA ILE A 1 5.43 -3.07 -8.95
C ILE A 1 6.82 -2.92 -8.34
N GLY A 2 7.07 -1.87 -7.59
CA GLY A 2 8.37 -1.61 -6.95
C GLY A 2 8.31 -0.48 -5.95
N ILE A 3 9.39 -0.33 -5.19
CA ILE A 3 9.57 0.71 -4.20
C ILE A 3 11.06 1.07 -4.12
N ILE A 4 11.34 2.29 -3.71
CA ILE A 4 12.68 2.72 -3.26
C ILE A 4 12.70 2.61 -1.75
N SER A 5 13.54 1.73 -1.19
CA SER A 5 13.68 1.50 0.23
C SER A 5 15.14 1.25 0.58
N ASP A 6 15.59 1.81 1.70
CA ASP A 6 16.95 1.64 2.21
C ASP A 6 17.05 0.49 3.23
N THR A 7 15.92 -0.01 3.75
CA THR A 7 15.90 -0.88 4.91
C THR A 7 15.26 -2.24 4.66
N ASP A 8 14.11 -2.28 4.01
CA ASP A 8 13.31 -3.50 3.88
C ASP A 8 13.38 -4.07 2.46
N ALA A 9 13.61 -5.37 2.34
CA ALA A 9 13.50 -6.08 1.06
C ALA A 9 12.05 -6.05 0.58
N GLN A 10 11.81 -5.46 -0.59
CA GLN A 10 10.52 -5.35 -1.27
C GLN A 10 10.73 -5.31 -2.79
N PRO A 11 9.79 -5.78 -3.62
CA PRO A 11 8.53 -6.41 -3.24
C PRO A 11 8.71 -7.81 -2.64
N ILE A 12 7.78 -8.21 -1.77
CA ILE A 12 7.69 -9.59 -1.25
C ILE A 12 6.65 -10.35 -2.06
N ILE A 13 6.97 -11.58 -2.43
CA ILE A 13 6.07 -12.47 -3.16
C ILE A 13 5.49 -13.49 -2.17
N ILE A 14 4.17 -13.54 -2.10
CA ILE A 14 3.41 -14.46 -1.24
C ILE A 14 2.61 -15.42 -2.10
N ASN A 15 2.59 -16.69 -1.72
CA ASN A 15 1.70 -17.70 -2.26
C ASN A 15 0.75 -18.17 -1.16
N SER A 16 -0.54 -17.94 -1.33
CA SER A 16 -1.56 -18.18 -0.30
C SER A 16 -2.87 -18.68 -0.90
N HIS A 17 -3.88 -18.91 -0.04
CA HIS A 17 -5.24 -19.22 -0.49
C HIS A 17 -5.93 -18.08 -1.27
N LEU A 18 -5.38 -16.84 -1.19
CA LEU A 18 -5.83 -15.70 -2.01
C LEU A 18 -5.22 -15.69 -3.42
N GLY A 19 -4.40 -16.69 -3.75
CA GLY A 19 -3.54 -16.75 -4.94
C GLY A 19 -2.14 -16.19 -4.66
N ARG A 20 -1.33 -16.13 -5.71
CA ARG A 20 0.00 -15.54 -5.64
C ARG A 20 -0.08 -14.04 -5.89
N PHE A 21 0.60 -13.27 -5.06
CA PHE A 21 0.70 -11.82 -5.22
C PHE A 21 2.06 -11.30 -4.79
N ALA A 22 2.46 -10.17 -5.35
CA ALA A 22 3.60 -9.39 -4.89
C ALA A 22 3.09 -8.14 -4.16
N ILE A 23 3.71 -7.78 -3.04
CA ILE A 23 3.31 -6.62 -2.24
C ILE A 23 4.47 -5.65 -2.02
N VAL A 24 4.18 -4.37 -2.10
CA VAL A 24 5.03 -3.28 -1.60
C VAL A 24 4.22 -2.39 -0.66
N THR A 25 4.91 -1.84 0.33
CA THR A 25 4.27 -1.00 1.36
C THR A 25 5.08 0.24 1.66
N VAL A 26 4.38 1.34 1.93
CA VAL A 26 4.94 2.49 2.64
C VAL A 26 4.28 2.49 4.01
N ALA A 27 5.02 2.03 5.01
CA ALA A 27 4.48 1.77 6.33
C ALA A 27 5.35 2.36 7.45
N LYS A 28 4.69 2.77 8.52
CA LYS A 28 5.30 3.07 9.82
C LYS A 28 4.43 2.46 10.90
N ILE A 29 4.86 1.31 11.41
CA ILE A 29 4.13 0.51 12.41
C ILE A 29 4.86 0.63 13.74
N THR A 30 4.15 0.93 14.82
CA THR A 30 4.73 1.11 16.16
C THR A 30 4.55 -0.11 17.06
N ASN A 31 3.61 -1.00 16.73
CA ASN A 31 3.32 -2.21 17.49
C ASN A 31 3.82 -3.51 16.81
N ILE A 32 4.96 -3.43 16.11
CA ILE A 32 5.53 -4.58 15.37
C ILE A 32 5.68 -5.80 16.26
N LYS A 33 6.29 -5.63 17.43
CA LYS A 33 6.58 -6.75 18.36
C LYS A 33 5.30 -7.44 18.84
N GLU A 34 4.26 -6.66 19.16
CA GLU A 34 2.95 -7.18 19.57
C GLU A 34 2.34 -8.06 18.48
N LEU A 35 2.37 -7.58 17.22
CA LEU A 35 1.82 -8.29 16.06
C LEU A 35 2.67 -9.52 15.68
N GLU A 36 3.99 -9.42 15.79
CA GLU A 36 4.91 -10.53 15.56
C GLU A 36 4.62 -11.69 16.54
N ASP A 37 4.53 -11.38 17.84
CA ASP A 37 4.25 -12.37 18.87
C ASP A 37 2.88 -13.03 18.66
N GLU A 38 1.87 -12.25 18.26
CA GLU A 38 0.54 -12.74 17.91
C GLU A 38 0.59 -13.72 16.72
N LEU A 39 1.23 -13.34 15.61
CA LEU A 39 1.35 -14.16 14.40
C LEU A 39 2.13 -15.47 14.68
N LEU A 40 3.23 -15.39 15.44
CA LEU A 40 4.00 -16.57 15.84
C LEU A 40 3.17 -17.52 16.72
N SER A 41 2.33 -16.99 17.62
CA SER A 41 1.43 -17.80 18.44
C SER A 41 0.39 -18.58 17.63
N GLN A 42 0.07 -18.08 16.43
CA GLN A 42 -0.81 -18.70 15.46
C GLN A 42 -0.10 -19.67 14.49
N ASN A 43 1.17 -20.01 14.78
CA ASN A 43 2.04 -20.84 13.93
C ASN A 43 2.32 -20.23 12.54
N MET A 44 2.25 -18.93 12.39
CA MET A 44 2.73 -18.24 11.20
C MET A 44 4.25 -18.01 11.32
N HIS A 45 4.93 -17.98 10.20
CA HIS A 45 6.38 -17.87 10.14
C HIS A 45 6.81 -16.66 9.32
N PHE A 46 7.90 -16.04 9.72
CA PHE A 46 8.57 -15.00 8.96
C PHE A 46 9.76 -15.63 8.20
N ALA A 47 9.87 -15.36 6.92
CA ALA A 47 10.93 -15.86 6.05
C ALA A 47 11.94 -14.76 5.69
N GLU A 48 11.49 -13.52 5.63
CA GLU A 48 12.34 -12.36 5.29
C GLU A 48 12.88 -11.71 6.56
N LEU A 49 14.19 -11.81 6.73
CA LEU A 49 14.91 -11.18 7.84
C LEU A 49 15.69 -9.97 7.31
N SER A 50 15.06 -8.80 7.36
CA SER A 50 15.73 -7.54 7.05
C SER A 50 16.53 -7.06 8.27
N SER A 51 17.85 -7.06 8.17
CA SER A 51 18.76 -6.43 9.16
C SER A 51 18.52 -6.83 10.64
N SER A 52 18.23 -8.10 10.93
CA SER A 52 17.86 -8.64 12.24
C SER A 52 16.53 -8.15 12.83
N ASN A 53 15.73 -7.43 12.07
CA ASN A 53 14.39 -6.98 12.47
C ASN A 53 13.32 -7.62 11.59
N THR A 54 12.09 -7.70 12.12
CA THR A 54 10.93 -8.16 11.36
C THR A 54 10.66 -7.23 10.18
N ASN A 55 10.60 -7.79 8.97
CA ASN A 55 10.23 -7.04 7.78
C ASN A 55 8.76 -6.61 7.88
N GLN A 56 8.50 -5.29 7.90
CA GLN A 56 7.15 -4.75 8.06
C GLN A 56 6.22 -5.14 6.90
N THR A 57 6.76 -5.27 5.68
CA THR A 57 5.97 -5.68 4.51
C THR A 57 5.54 -7.14 4.61
N GLU A 58 6.41 -8.03 5.11
CA GLU A 58 6.03 -9.42 5.37
C GLU A 58 4.97 -9.52 6.47
N LEU A 59 5.14 -8.78 7.56
CA LEU A 59 4.14 -8.72 8.64
C LEU A 59 2.77 -8.31 8.10
N ILE A 60 2.72 -7.28 7.25
CA ILE A 60 1.49 -6.83 6.60
C ILE A 60 0.92 -7.92 5.69
N ALA A 61 1.76 -8.59 4.90
CA ALA A 61 1.32 -9.68 4.03
C ALA A 61 0.71 -10.84 4.83
N LEU A 62 1.32 -11.19 5.97
CA LEU A 62 0.79 -12.23 6.89
C LEU A 62 -0.57 -11.83 7.49
N LEU A 63 -0.77 -10.56 7.84
CA LEU A 63 -2.07 -10.05 8.28
C LEU A 63 -3.12 -10.08 7.16
N ILE A 64 -2.73 -9.81 5.91
CA ILE A 64 -3.63 -9.86 4.75
C ILE A 64 -4.13 -11.29 4.51
N ILE A 65 -3.26 -12.27 4.56
CA ILE A 65 -3.65 -13.67 4.30
C ILE A 65 -4.48 -14.29 5.42
N GLN A 66 -4.74 -13.62 6.52
CA GLN A 66 -5.75 -14.05 7.50
C GLN A 66 -7.18 -13.77 7.01
N GLY A 67 -7.37 -12.85 6.05
CA GLY A 67 -8.67 -12.55 5.46
C GLY A 67 -9.10 -13.63 4.44
N LYS A 68 -10.40 -13.75 4.20
CA LYS A 68 -10.97 -14.62 3.15
C LYS A 68 -10.87 -14.00 1.76
N THR A 69 -10.67 -12.69 1.70
CA THR A 69 -10.46 -11.89 0.49
C THR A 69 -9.37 -10.85 0.72
N PHE A 70 -8.81 -10.30 -0.35
CA PHE A 70 -7.84 -9.20 -0.23
C PHE A 70 -8.41 -7.99 0.53
N VAL A 71 -9.68 -7.65 0.29
CA VAL A 71 -10.34 -6.52 0.98
C VAL A 71 -10.41 -6.78 2.47
N GLU A 72 -10.91 -7.94 2.88
CA GLU A 72 -11.01 -8.34 4.29
C GLU A 72 -9.62 -8.37 4.95
N GLY A 73 -8.62 -8.90 4.25
CA GLY A 73 -7.23 -8.91 4.74
C GLY A 73 -6.63 -7.52 4.90
N ILE A 74 -6.86 -6.60 3.97
CA ILE A 74 -6.40 -5.22 4.08
C ILE A 74 -7.14 -4.49 5.22
N GLU A 75 -8.44 -4.72 5.39
CA GLU A 75 -9.19 -4.18 6.53
C GLU A 75 -8.67 -4.74 7.86
N ASN A 76 -8.24 -6.01 7.88
CA ASN A 76 -7.57 -6.60 9.03
C ASN A 76 -6.27 -5.86 9.39
N VAL A 77 -5.44 -5.55 8.38
CA VAL A 77 -4.25 -4.70 8.59
C VAL A 77 -4.64 -3.36 9.23
N PHE A 78 -5.62 -2.66 8.69
CA PHE A 78 -6.05 -1.37 9.20
C PHE A 78 -6.56 -1.41 10.66
N LYS A 79 -7.13 -2.52 11.09
CA LYS A 79 -7.62 -2.71 12.46
C LYS A 79 -6.50 -2.98 13.47
N HIS A 80 -5.46 -3.71 13.07
CA HIS A 80 -4.45 -4.22 14.00
C HIS A 80 -3.20 -3.35 14.08
N ILE A 81 -2.82 -2.65 13.01
CA ILE A 81 -1.63 -1.80 13.04
C ILE A 81 -1.88 -0.51 13.84
N LYS A 82 -0.90 -0.15 14.67
CA LYS A 82 -0.78 1.18 15.29
C LYS A 82 0.22 1.98 14.46
N GLY A 83 -0.29 2.86 13.58
CA GLY A 83 0.56 3.62 12.67
C GLY A 83 -0.11 3.93 11.36
N SER A 84 0.63 3.83 10.26
CA SER A 84 0.12 4.02 8.90
C SER A 84 0.70 2.98 7.95
N CYS A 85 -0.09 2.59 6.94
CA CYS A 85 0.35 1.70 5.88
C CYS A 85 -0.48 1.94 4.62
N SER A 86 0.16 2.41 3.57
CA SER A 86 -0.36 2.35 2.20
C SER A 86 0.34 1.24 1.44
N MET A 87 -0.35 0.57 0.54
CA MET A 87 0.18 -0.62 -0.12
C MET A 87 -0.30 -0.77 -1.55
N LEU A 88 0.52 -1.44 -2.36
CA LEU A 88 0.17 -1.94 -3.68
C LEU A 88 0.40 -3.44 -3.72
N LEU A 89 -0.57 -4.19 -4.25
CA LEU A 89 -0.47 -5.63 -4.47
C LEU A 89 -0.65 -5.91 -5.96
N LEU A 90 0.34 -6.57 -6.57
CA LEU A 90 0.21 -7.11 -7.92
C LEU A 90 -0.29 -8.55 -7.80
N THR A 91 -1.48 -8.82 -8.29
CA THR A 91 -2.13 -10.11 -8.24
C THR A 91 -1.82 -10.97 -9.47
N GLU A 92 -2.09 -12.25 -9.39
CA GLU A 92 -1.73 -13.26 -10.40
C GLU A 92 -2.40 -13.02 -11.77
N ASP A 93 -3.55 -12.36 -11.79
CA ASP A 93 -4.26 -11.97 -13.02
C ASP A 93 -3.70 -10.67 -13.66
N GLY A 94 -2.62 -10.12 -13.11
CA GLY A 94 -1.97 -8.90 -13.60
C GLY A 94 -2.64 -7.60 -13.16
N SER A 95 -3.72 -7.65 -12.39
CA SER A 95 -4.32 -6.44 -11.82
C SER A 95 -3.55 -5.95 -10.59
N ILE A 96 -3.72 -4.67 -10.23
CA ILE A 96 -3.10 -4.07 -9.06
C ILE A 96 -4.20 -3.66 -8.07
N ILE A 97 -4.10 -4.16 -6.83
CA ILE A 97 -4.88 -3.62 -5.72
C ILE A 97 -4.07 -2.50 -5.07
N ALA A 98 -4.63 -1.31 -5.01
CA ALA A 98 -4.05 -0.16 -4.34
C ALA A 98 -4.91 0.20 -3.13
N ALA A 99 -4.28 0.33 -1.96
CA ALA A 99 -4.95 0.67 -0.72
C ALA A 99 -4.22 1.82 -0.02
N ARG A 100 -4.95 2.88 0.26
CA ARG A 100 -4.42 4.01 1.04
C ARG A 100 -4.61 3.75 2.52
N ASP A 101 -3.62 4.14 3.31
CA ASP A 101 -3.66 4.18 4.77
C ASP A 101 -5.02 4.68 5.30
N GLN A 102 -5.51 4.02 6.37
CA GLN A 102 -6.84 4.34 6.94
C GLN A 102 -7.01 5.80 7.38
N TRP A 103 -5.91 6.50 7.69
CA TRP A 103 -5.91 7.92 8.05
C TRP A 103 -5.57 8.84 6.88
N GLY A 104 -5.22 8.27 5.73
CA GLY A 104 -4.81 9.01 4.54
C GLY A 104 -3.45 9.71 4.64
N ARG A 105 -2.58 9.31 5.58
CA ARG A 105 -1.26 9.95 5.83
C ARG A 105 -0.31 9.82 4.66
N THR A 106 -0.21 8.61 4.08
CA THR A 106 0.61 8.36 2.90
C THR A 106 -0.29 8.40 1.66
N PRO A 107 -0.05 9.31 0.72
CA PRO A 107 -0.87 9.42 -0.48
C PRO A 107 -0.76 8.17 -1.35
N VAL A 108 -1.84 7.85 -2.02
CA VAL A 108 -1.88 6.94 -3.18
C VAL A 108 -2.62 7.66 -4.27
N VAL A 109 -1.93 7.91 -5.37
CA VAL A 109 -2.42 8.66 -6.52
C VAL A 109 -2.63 7.70 -7.67
N ILE A 110 -3.76 7.80 -8.34
CA ILE A 110 -4.08 7.04 -9.54
C ILE A 110 -3.82 7.92 -10.75
N GLY A 111 -3.02 7.42 -11.66
CA GLY A 111 -2.76 8.01 -12.96
C GLY A 111 -3.42 7.22 -14.07
N LYS A 112 -3.78 7.92 -15.14
CA LYS A 112 -4.43 7.37 -16.32
C LYS A 112 -3.74 7.85 -17.58
N LYS A 113 -3.59 6.95 -18.53
CA LYS A 113 -3.33 7.25 -19.95
C LYS A 113 -4.09 6.27 -20.84
N GLU A 114 -4.03 6.46 -22.15
CA GLU A 114 -4.69 5.54 -23.07
C GLU A 114 -4.24 4.09 -22.87
N GLY A 115 -5.19 3.22 -22.57
CA GLY A 115 -4.98 1.79 -22.38
C GLY A 115 -4.22 1.40 -21.09
N ALA A 116 -4.01 2.33 -20.13
CA ALA A 116 -3.29 2.00 -18.91
C ALA A 116 -3.69 2.86 -17.69
N TYR A 117 -3.70 2.22 -16.51
CA TYR A 117 -3.76 2.87 -15.21
C TYR A 117 -2.49 2.56 -14.41
N ALA A 118 -2.09 3.49 -13.57
CA ALA A 118 -0.96 3.34 -12.66
C ALA A 118 -1.30 3.88 -11.27
N ALA A 119 -0.61 3.39 -10.24
CA ALA A 119 -0.69 3.91 -8.89
C ALA A 119 0.69 4.27 -8.36
N THR A 120 0.82 5.38 -7.67
CA THR A 120 2.06 5.84 -7.05
C THR A 120 1.79 6.59 -5.75
N SER A 121 2.80 6.70 -4.89
CA SER A 121 2.77 7.60 -3.74
C SER A 121 3.28 9.02 -4.09
N GLU A 122 3.96 9.18 -5.24
CA GLU A 122 4.57 10.44 -5.67
C GLU A 122 4.04 10.86 -7.05
N SER A 123 3.29 11.96 -7.06
CA SER A 123 2.58 12.44 -8.27
C SER A 123 3.50 12.92 -9.38
N SER A 124 4.71 13.40 -9.05
CA SER A 124 5.67 13.94 -10.04
C SER A 124 6.18 12.87 -11.02
N SER A 125 5.99 11.59 -10.71
CA SER A 125 6.34 10.48 -11.62
C SER A 125 5.45 10.41 -12.85
N PHE A 126 4.19 10.85 -12.77
CA PHE A 126 3.22 10.70 -13.84
C PHE A 126 3.52 11.50 -15.09
N PRO A 127 3.85 12.82 -15.02
CA PRO A 127 4.20 13.58 -16.22
C PRO A 127 5.38 12.99 -17.00
N ASN A 128 6.36 12.39 -16.30
CA ASN A 128 7.53 11.77 -16.94
C ASN A 128 7.20 10.50 -17.73
N LEU A 129 6.02 9.92 -17.51
CA LEU A 129 5.55 8.67 -18.12
C LEU A 129 4.29 8.86 -18.95
N ASP A 130 3.94 10.11 -19.28
CA ASP A 130 2.75 10.50 -20.03
C ASP A 130 1.43 10.04 -19.37
N TYR A 131 1.40 10.04 -18.03
CA TYR A 131 0.15 9.83 -17.29
C TYR A 131 -0.40 11.17 -16.81
N GLU A 132 -1.70 11.29 -16.84
CA GLU A 132 -2.46 12.34 -16.16
C GLU A 132 -2.93 11.83 -14.79
N ILE A 133 -3.01 12.72 -13.79
CA ILE A 133 -3.59 12.38 -12.51
C ILE A 133 -5.09 12.19 -12.70
N ASP A 134 -5.58 10.98 -12.44
CA ASP A 134 -7.02 10.68 -12.44
C ASP A 134 -7.64 11.11 -11.11
N ARG A 135 -7.09 10.63 -9.99
CA ARG A 135 -7.55 11.00 -8.64
C ARG A 135 -6.59 10.55 -7.53
N TYR A 136 -6.80 11.12 -6.35
CA TYR A 136 -6.21 10.66 -5.10
C TYR A 136 -7.16 9.70 -4.40
N LEU A 137 -6.67 8.58 -3.87
CA LEU A 137 -7.48 7.73 -3.02
C LEU A 137 -7.77 8.45 -1.70
N GLY A 138 -8.98 8.30 -1.18
CA GLY A 138 -9.33 8.79 0.15
C GLY A 138 -8.81 7.88 1.29
N PRO A 139 -8.97 8.29 2.57
CA PRO A 139 -8.52 7.51 3.72
C PRO A 139 -9.12 6.11 3.74
N GLY A 140 -8.27 5.10 3.81
CA GLY A 140 -8.68 3.70 3.85
C GLY A 140 -9.39 3.20 2.58
N GLU A 141 -9.35 3.95 1.49
CA GLU A 141 -9.93 3.52 0.22
C GLU A 141 -9.10 2.39 -0.39
N ILE A 142 -9.80 1.40 -0.97
CA ILE A 142 -9.20 0.28 -1.68
C ILE A 142 -9.79 0.24 -3.09
N VAL A 143 -8.91 0.20 -4.08
CA VAL A 143 -9.28 0.07 -5.49
C VAL A 143 -8.52 -1.07 -6.15
N ARG A 144 -9.07 -1.59 -7.23
CA ARG A 144 -8.40 -2.52 -8.12
C ARG A 144 -8.27 -1.89 -9.50
N LEU A 145 -7.03 -1.82 -9.98
CA LEU A 145 -6.69 -1.26 -11.28
C LEU A 145 -6.53 -2.39 -12.29
N TYR A 146 -7.22 -2.24 -13.40
CA TYR A 146 -7.02 -3.00 -14.63
C TYR A 146 -6.39 -2.10 -15.68
N SER A 147 -6.08 -2.61 -16.86
CA SER A 147 -5.51 -1.80 -17.94
C SER A 147 -6.47 -0.74 -18.49
N ASP A 148 -7.77 -0.99 -18.43
CA ASP A 148 -8.82 -0.21 -19.07
C ASP A 148 -9.79 0.46 -18.10
N HIS A 149 -9.82 0.03 -16.82
CA HIS A 149 -10.73 0.58 -15.81
C HIS A 149 -10.21 0.40 -14.38
N VAL A 150 -10.85 1.11 -13.45
CA VAL A 150 -10.60 1.03 -12.02
C VAL A 150 -11.90 0.65 -11.31
N VAL A 151 -11.82 -0.33 -10.41
CA VAL A 151 -12.95 -0.79 -9.59
C VAL A 151 -12.71 -0.36 -8.15
N GLN A 152 -13.66 0.35 -7.54
CA GLN A 152 -13.62 0.67 -6.11
C GLN A 152 -14.10 -0.54 -5.31
N LEU A 153 -13.20 -1.11 -4.50
CA LEU A 153 -13.48 -2.27 -3.65
C LEU A 153 -13.97 -1.86 -2.25
N ARG A 154 -13.46 -0.73 -1.74
CA ARG A 154 -13.87 -0.14 -0.47
C ARG A 154 -13.89 1.38 -0.60
N LYS A 155 -14.99 1.99 -0.16
CA LYS A 155 -15.14 3.45 -0.13
C LYS A 155 -14.20 4.09 0.88
N PRO A 156 -13.76 5.34 0.66
CA PRO A 156 -12.98 6.07 1.65
C PRO A 156 -13.77 6.30 2.93
N GLY A 157 -13.04 6.34 4.05
CA GLY A 157 -13.56 6.78 5.33
C GLY A 157 -13.60 8.31 5.44
N GLU A 158 -14.16 8.80 6.55
CA GLU A 158 -14.17 10.20 6.89
C GLU A 158 -12.91 10.58 7.69
N GLY A 159 -12.47 11.83 7.55
CA GLY A 159 -11.36 12.38 8.32
C GLY A 159 -9.97 11.99 7.82
N MET A 160 -9.33 12.88 7.08
CA MET A 160 -7.98 12.71 6.57
C MET A 160 -6.95 13.37 7.48
N GLN A 161 -5.85 12.68 7.75
CA GLN A 161 -4.67 13.20 8.43
C GLN A 161 -3.53 13.37 7.42
N ILE A 162 -3.34 14.58 6.92
CA ILE A 162 -2.25 14.87 5.98
C ILE A 162 -0.92 14.93 6.74
N CYS A 163 0.07 14.17 6.25
CA CYS A 163 1.41 14.20 6.80
C CYS A 163 2.22 15.36 6.17
N SER A 164 2.37 16.46 6.90
CA SER A 164 3.17 17.60 6.46
C SER A 164 4.66 17.26 6.27
N PHE A 165 5.16 16.26 6.99
CA PHE A 165 6.54 15.78 6.84
C PHE A 165 6.79 15.22 5.43
N LEU A 166 5.87 14.45 4.89
CA LEU A 166 5.98 13.96 3.51
C LEU A 166 6.03 15.12 2.51
N TRP A 167 5.22 16.14 2.74
CA TRP A 167 5.21 17.29 1.86
C TRP A 167 6.51 18.09 1.90
N VAL A 168 7.04 18.36 3.09
CA VAL A 168 8.21 19.24 3.28
C VAL A 168 9.52 18.54 2.93
N TYR A 169 9.65 17.23 3.22
CA TYR A 169 10.93 16.52 3.12
C TYR A 169 11.04 15.55 1.95
N TYR A 170 9.92 15.05 1.43
CA TYR A 170 9.92 14.06 0.35
C TYR A 170 9.32 14.58 -0.96
N GLY A 171 8.56 15.67 -0.91
CA GLY A 171 7.97 16.27 -2.11
C GLY A 171 9.04 16.88 -3.03
N PHE A 172 8.90 16.61 -4.32
CA PHE A 172 9.65 17.34 -5.34
C PHE A 172 8.96 18.70 -5.60
N PRO A 173 9.67 19.69 -6.19
CA PRO A 173 9.05 20.99 -6.53
C PRO A 173 7.81 20.90 -7.42
N THR A 174 7.68 19.80 -8.18
CA THR A 174 6.56 19.51 -9.06
C THR A 174 5.52 18.57 -8.45
N SER A 175 5.72 18.13 -7.20
CA SER A 175 4.79 17.24 -6.52
C SER A 175 3.48 17.96 -6.23
N CYS A 176 2.38 17.23 -6.39
CA CYS A 176 1.05 17.69 -6.02
C CYS A 176 0.47 16.75 -4.97
N TYR A 177 0.10 17.29 -3.81
CA TYR A 177 -0.56 16.57 -2.74
C TYR A 177 -2.01 17.02 -2.60
N GLU A 178 -2.95 16.09 -2.74
CA GLU A 178 -4.40 16.36 -2.66
C GLU A 178 -4.84 17.54 -3.56
N GLY A 179 -4.24 17.63 -4.76
CA GLY A 179 -4.54 18.69 -5.71
C GLY A 179 -3.92 20.06 -5.38
N LYS A 180 -2.95 20.10 -4.47
CA LYS A 180 -2.20 21.31 -4.09
C LYS A 180 -0.71 21.13 -4.36
N ASN A 181 -0.12 22.15 -4.98
CA ASN A 181 1.33 22.26 -5.22
C ASN A 181 1.99 23.03 -4.08
#